data_74215a798e48b95a8fc85d9caece60cc
#
_entry.id   74215a798e48b95a8fc85d9caece60cc
#
_cell.length_a   1.000
_cell.length_b   1.000
_cell.length_c   1.000
_cell.angle_alpha   90.00
_cell.angle_beta   90.00
_cell.angle_gamma   90.00
#
_symmetry.space_group_name_H-M   'P 1'
#
loop_
_entity.id
_entity.type
_entity.pdbx_description
1 polymer ?
#
loop_
_entity_poly.entity_id
_entity_poly.type
_entity_poly.pdbx_seq_one_letter_code
_entity_poly.pdbx_strand_id
1 'polypeptide(L)'
;EVYKIIKSKIENIDKKKIGGFVGDLINMEASYIFKEFFDRTINSNKYETRSSNHFVDVSKRENYLFNSKINGIEESDFILLIGTNPRFEATMLNARIRKAYRGNKLKIVSLNDVGDLTYPYQSLNGKLQIIKDIIENNHELSKEIIESNKPMIIFGESFLRSNSAEYLFKSVKKFLIDNNKFNEEWNPLNLISTDASTVGNLDLDIIDQTNETLNDLNENNFELVFLLGQDNLQFDKKNEFVIYIGSHGDNGAELADIILPAAAYTEQSGYYTNLEGKIQKAYKASYPPGDAREDWQIINDLAEFM
;
A
#
# COMPACT_ATOMS: atom_id res chain seq x y z
N GLU A 1 -29.14 2.92 18.72
CA GLU A 1 -29.81 3.95 17.87
C GLU A 1 -28.99 4.18 16.59
N VAL A 2 -27.67 4.35 16.69
CA VAL A 2 -26.77 4.57 15.53
C VAL A 2 -26.87 3.42 14.51
N TYR A 3 -26.79 2.17 14.95
CA TYR A 3 -26.91 1.00 14.06
C TYR A 3 -28.25 0.94 13.31
N LYS A 4 -29.36 1.45 13.90
CA LYS A 4 -30.64 1.56 13.20
C LYS A 4 -30.58 2.55 12.02
N ILE A 5 -29.87 3.67 12.20
CA ILE A 5 -29.68 4.67 11.15
C ILE A 5 -28.86 4.05 10.01
N ILE A 6 -27.73 3.40 10.36
CA ILE A 6 -26.86 2.76 9.39
C ILE A 6 -27.62 1.68 8.60
N LYS A 7 -28.33 0.80 9.29
CA LYS A 7 -29.19 -0.22 8.67
C LYS A 7 -30.17 0.39 7.68
N SER A 8 -30.91 1.40 8.13
CA SER A 8 -31.88 2.09 7.27
C SER A 8 -31.22 2.69 6.01
N LYS A 9 -30.00 3.24 6.13
CA LYS A 9 -29.26 3.76 4.98
C LYS A 9 -28.89 2.62 4.03
N ILE A 10 -28.30 1.53 4.54
CA ILE A 10 -27.90 0.37 3.72
C ILE A 10 -29.10 -0.25 3.01
N GLU A 11 -30.25 -0.36 3.66
CA GLU A 11 -31.47 -0.97 3.07
C GLU A 11 -32.07 -0.11 1.95
N ASN A 12 -31.97 1.22 2.03
CA ASN A 12 -32.63 2.15 1.11
C ASN A 12 -31.74 2.63 -0.05
N ILE A 13 -30.42 2.33 -0.03
CA ILE A 13 -29.46 2.75 -1.05
C ILE A 13 -29.14 1.57 -1.99
N ASP A 14 -28.98 1.86 -3.29
CA ASP A 14 -28.47 0.88 -4.24
C ASP A 14 -27.07 0.41 -3.80
N LYS A 15 -26.86 -0.90 -3.76
CA LYS A 15 -25.61 -1.52 -3.30
C LYS A 15 -24.40 -1.05 -4.10
N LYS A 16 -24.58 -0.72 -5.37
CA LYS A 16 -23.52 -0.15 -6.23
C LYS A 16 -23.09 1.27 -5.83
N LYS A 17 -23.92 1.95 -5.05
CA LYS A 17 -23.66 3.30 -4.53
C LYS A 17 -23.17 3.31 -3.08
N ILE A 18 -22.74 2.15 -2.59
CA ILE A 18 -22.11 2.00 -1.27
C ILE A 18 -20.67 1.62 -1.45
N GLY A 19 -19.77 2.49 -1.03
CA GLY A 19 -18.33 2.30 -1.10
C GLY A 19 -17.66 2.15 0.27
N GLY A 20 -16.55 1.42 0.33
CA GLY A 20 -15.78 1.21 1.54
C GLY A 20 -14.28 1.39 1.33
N PHE A 21 -13.63 2.09 2.24
CA PHE A 21 -12.20 2.39 2.13
C PHE A 21 -11.48 2.02 3.42
N VAL A 22 -10.40 1.23 3.28
CA VAL A 22 -9.58 0.75 4.41
C VAL A 22 -8.29 1.55 4.48
N GLY A 23 -7.96 2.05 5.65
CA GLY A 23 -6.81 2.92 5.89
C GLY A 23 -5.51 2.19 6.23
N ASP A 24 -4.52 2.97 6.58
CA ASP A 24 -3.09 2.63 6.57
C ASP A 24 -2.62 1.76 7.75
N LEU A 25 -3.34 1.80 8.87
CA LEU A 25 -2.94 1.14 10.13
C LEU A 25 -3.92 0.05 10.57
N ILE A 26 -4.80 -0.38 9.70
CA ILE A 26 -5.81 -1.40 10.00
C ILE A 26 -5.16 -2.79 9.98
N ASN A 27 -5.43 -3.58 11.02
CA ASN A 27 -4.95 -4.96 11.08
C ASN A 27 -5.74 -5.89 10.13
N MET A 28 -5.15 -7.03 9.79
CA MET A 28 -5.72 -7.95 8.80
C MET A 28 -7.08 -8.52 9.23
N GLU A 29 -7.31 -8.69 10.53
CA GLU A 29 -8.59 -9.20 11.05
C GLU A 29 -9.73 -8.22 10.78
N ALA A 30 -9.50 -6.93 11.08
CA ALA A 30 -10.50 -5.90 10.82
C ALA A 30 -10.71 -5.70 9.32
N SER A 31 -9.64 -5.70 8.52
CA SER A 31 -9.72 -5.64 7.06
C SER A 31 -10.52 -6.81 6.47
N TYR A 32 -10.26 -8.03 6.95
CA TYR A 32 -10.98 -9.22 6.51
C TYR A 32 -12.47 -9.16 6.86
N ILE A 33 -12.81 -8.81 8.10
CA ILE A 33 -14.22 -8.67 8.54
C ILE A 33 -14.92 -7.56 7.77
N PHE A 34 -14.21 -6.46 7.45
CA PHE A 34 -14.76 -5.38 6.63
C PHE A 34 -15.10 -5.86 5.21
N LYS A 35 -14.21 -6.61 4.58
CA LYS A 35 -14.47 -7.24 3.29
C LYS A 35 -15.68 -8.18 3.36
N GLU A 36 -15.72 -9.09 4.35
CA GLU A 36 -16.84 -10.00 4.54
C GLU A 36 -18.17 -9.26 4.78
N PHE A 37 -18.14 -8.13 5.50
CA PHE A 37 -19.30 -7.28 5.71
C PHE A 37 -19.80 -6.69 4.38
N PHE A 38 -18.91 -6.23 3.52
CA PHE A 38 -19.27 -5.73 2.21
C PHE A 38 -19.79 -6.86 1.30
N ASP A 39 -19.10 -7.98 1.24
CA ASP A 39 -19.45 -9.09 0.35
C ASP A 39 -20.78 -9.76 0.75
N ARG A 40 -21.01 -9.99 2.05
CA ARG A 40 -22.14 -10.82 2.54
C ARG A 40 -23.31 -10.02 3.07
N THR A 41 -23.07 -8.89 3.74
CA THR A 41 -24.13 -8.12 4.39
C THR A 41 -24.60 -6.98 3.49
N ILE A 42 -23.68 -6.15 3.00
CA ILE A 42 -24.01 -5.06 2.08
C ILE A 42 -24.33 -5.60 0.70
N ASN A 43 -23.63 -6.66 0.28
CA ASN A 43 -23.68 -7.21 -1.08
C ASN A 43 -23.16 -6.20 -2.13
N SER A 44 -22.00 -5.58 -1.83
CA SER A 44 -21.28 -4.65 -2.70
C SER A 44 -19.83 -5.08 -2.79
N ASN A 45 -19.24 -4.98 -3.97
CA ASN A 45 -17.81 -5.22 -4.22
C ASN A 45 -16.99 -3.91 -4.35
N LYS A 46 -17.58 -2.78 -3.97
CA LYS A 46 -16.96 -1.46 -4.05
C LYS A 46 -16.17 -1.16 -2.77
N TYR A 47 -15.00 -1.80 -2.61
CA TYR A 47 -14.08 -1.53 -1.51
C TYR A 47 -12.64 -1.41 -2.02
N GLU A 48 -11.85 -0.59 -1.34
CA GLU A 48 -10.51 -0.21 -1.78
C GLU A 48 -9.60 0.12 -0.57
N THR A 49 -8.32 -0.17 -0.70
CA THR A 49 -7.30 0.21 0.30
C THR A 49 -6.44 1.40 -0.15
N ARG A 50 -6.36 1.68 -1.45
CA ARG A 50 -5.58 2.81 -1.94
C ARG A 50 -6.28 4.14 -1.66
N SER A 51 -5.51 5.16 -1.31
CA SER A 51 -5.99 6.54 -1.15
C SER A 51 -6.00 7.33 -2.46
N SER A 52 -5.40 6.81 -3.52
CA SER A 52 -5.33 7.43 -4.84
C SER A 52 -5.14 6.40 -5.93
N ASN A 53 -5.52 6.74 -7.16
CA ASN A 53 -5.26 5.89 -8.32
C ASN A 53 -3.76 5.75 -8.56
N HIS A 54 -3.24 4.54 -8.41
CA HIS A 54 -1.89 4.17 -8.80
C HIS A 54 -1.86 2.70 -9.22
N PHE A 55 -0.87 2.36 -10.02
CA PHE A 55 -0.69 1.01 -10.52
C PHE A 55 -0.24 0.07 -9.39
N VAL A 56 -0.90 -1.08 -9.25
CA VAL A 56 -0.44 -2.22 -8.46
C VAL A 56 -0.74 -3.49 -9.24
N ASP A 57 0.24 -4.35 -9.42
CA ASP A 57 0.05 -5.65 -10.07
C ASP A 57 -0.15 -6.74 -9.02
N VAL A 58 -1.39 -7.14 -8.82
CA VAL A 58 -1.77 -8.22 -7.88
C VAL A 58 -1.88 -9.59 -8.55
N SER A 59 -1.51 -9.73 -9.82
CA SER A 59 -1.57 -11.02 -10.54
C SER A 59 -0.70 -12.10 -9.91
N LYS A 60 0.35 -11.70 -9.20
CA LYS A 60 1.22 -12.55 -8.39
C LYS A 60 1.69 -11.77 -7.17
N ARG A 61 1.75 -12.45 -6.03
CA ARG A 61 2.19 -11.87 -4.75
C ARG A 61 3.57 -11.21 -4.84
N GLU A 62 4.50 -11.79 -5.60
CA GLU A 62 5.85 -11.24 -5.83
C GLU A 62 5.86 -9.85 -6.49
N ASN A 63 4.78 -9.41 -7.13
CA ASN A 63 4.74 -8.13 -7.82
C ASN A 63 4.54 -6.92 -6.89
N TYR A 64 4.15 -7.15 -5.63
CA TYR A 64 3.94 -6.08 -4.65
C TYR A 64 4.75 -6.24 -3.36
N LEU A 65 5.73 -7.15 -3.33
CA LEU A 65 6.59 -7.39 -2.18
C LEU A 65 7.99 -6.81 -2.34
N PHE A 66 8.69 -6.68 -1.22
CA PHE A 66 10.13 -6.50 -1.16
C PHE A 66 10.81 -7.88 -1.20
N ASN A 67 10.98 -8.43 -2.38
CA ASN A 67 11.30 -9.84 -2.60
C ASN A 67 12.73 -10.23 -2.21
N SER A 68 13.71 -9.32 -2.41
CA SER A 68 15.11 -9.61 -2.06
C SER A 68 15.33 -9.72 -0.53
N LYS A 69 14.29 -9.51 0.26
CA LYS A 69 14.27 -9.44 1.73
C LYS A 69 15.05 -8.26 2.30
N ILE A 70 14.67 -7.82 3.49
CA ILE A 70 15.30 -6.67 4.16
C ILE A 70 16.77 -6.96 4.51
N ASN A 71 17.09 -8.17 4.91
CA ASN A 71 18.47 -8.59 5.16
C ASN A 71 19.28 -8.82 3.87
N GLY A 72 18.65 -9.18 2.77
CA GLY A 72 19.29 -9.33 1.47
C GLY A 72 19.90 -8.04 0.91
N ILE A 73 19.50 -6.86 1.41
CA ILE A 73 20.13 -5.58 1.08
C ILE A 73 21.66 -5.63 1.32
N GLU A 74 22.08 -6.34 2.37
CA GLU A 74 23.51 -6.46 2.71
C GLU A 74 24.28 -7.39 1.75
N GLU A 75 23.58 -8.16 0.93
CA GLU A 75 24.16 -9.06 -0.06
C GLU A 75 24.17 -8.46 -1.48
N SER A 76 23.43 -7.36 -1.69
CA SER A 76 23.33 -6.70 -2.98
C SER A 76 24.63 -6.01 -3.38
N ASP A 77 24.97 -6.06 -4.65
CA ASP A 77 26.09 -5.35 -5.25
C ASP A 77 25.66 -4.14 -6.10
N PHE A 78 24.35 -4.05 -6.44
CA PHE A 78 23.78 -2.95 -7.20
C PHE A 78 22.34 -2.64 -6.75
N ILE A 79 22.04 -1.38 -6.50
CA ILE A 79 20.67 -0.91 -6.18
C ILE A 79 20.28 0.21 -7.14
N LEU A 80 19.13 0.07 -7.80
CA LEU A 80 18.47 1.15 -8.55
C LEU A 80 17.16 1.56 -7.85
N LEU A 81 17.10 2.83 -7.42
CA LEU A 81 15.93 3.45 -6.81
C LEU A 81 15.10 4.16 -7.88
N ILE A 82 13.84 3.80 -8.00
CA ILE A 82 12.90 4.36 -8.98
C ILE A 82 11.67 4.91 -8.27
N GLY A 83 11.54 6.23 -8.23
CA GLY A 83 10.38 6.89 -7.64
C GLY A 83 10.21 6.65 -6.14
N THR A 84 11.31 6.52 -5.40
CA THR A 84 11.31 6.36 -3.95
C THR A 84 12.41 7.18 -3.28
N ASN A 85 12.11 7.70 -2.11
CA ASN A 85 13.08 8.24 -1.17
C ASN A 85 13.08 7.35 0.09
N PRO A 86 13.92 6.32 0.16
CA PRO A 86 13.90 5.36 1.27
C PRO A 86 14.20 6.00 2.64
N ARG A 87 14.80 7.20 2.68
CA ARG A 87 15.02 7.89 3.95
C ARG A 87 13.73 8.32 4.63
N PHE A 88 12.70 8.65 3.86
CA PHE A 88 11.39 9.07 4.36
C PHE A 88 10.34 7.97 4.27
N GLU A 89 10.35 7.18 3.19
CA GLU A 89 9.35 6.17 2.92
C GLU A 89 9.62 4.84 3.65
N ALA A 90 10.92 4.52 3.88
CA ALA A 90 11.33 3.24 4.50
C ALA A 90 12.65 3.40 5.27
N THR A 91 12.63 4.15 6.36
CA THR A 91 13.82 4.57 7.12
C THR A 91 14.70 3.39 7.59
N MET A 92 14.09 2.25 7.95
CA MET A 92 14.84 1.06 8.34
C MET A 92 15.54 0.39 7.15
N LEU A 93 14.93 0.41 5.96
CA LEU A 93 15.59 -0.03 4.73
C LEU A 93 16.76 0.91 4.38
N ASN A 94 16.54 2.23 4.50
CA ASN A 94 17.59 3.22 4.28
C ASN A 94 18.80 3.01 5.19
N ALA A 95 18.58 2.71 6.46
CA ALA A 95 19.65 2.40 7.41
C ALA A 95 20.41 1.11 7.00
N ARG A 96 19.71 0.10 6.47
CA ARG A 96 20.33 -1.11 5.95
C ARG A 96 21.12 -0.88 4.67
N ILE A 97 20.60 -0.08 3.73
CA ILE A 97 21.35 0.33 2.53
C ILE A 97 22.63 1.06 2.92
N ARG A 98 22.56 1.98 3.91
CA ARG A 98 23.75 2.63 4.45
C ARG A 98 24.75 1.64 5.05
N LYS A 99 24.28 0.65 5.79
CA LYS A 99 25.13 -0.40 6.37
C LYS A 99 25.81 -1.21 5.26
N ALA A 100 25.08 -1.64 4.24
CA ALA A 100 25.59 -2.36 3.09
C ALA A 100 26.65 -1.54 2.32
N TYR A 101 26.36 -0.27 2.05
CA TYR A 101 27.30 0.64 1.40
C TYR A 101 28.62 0.78 2.15
N ARG A 102 28.59 0.83 3.49
CA ARG A 102 29.81 0.96 4.31
C ARG A 102 30.60 -0.34 4.43
N GLY A 103 29.95 -1.47 4.30
CA GLY A 103 30.55 -2.80 4.45
C GLY A 103 31.02 -3.44 3.15
N ASN A 104 30.39 -3.11 2.03
CA ASN A 104 30.57 -3.77 0.76
C ASN A 104 30.77 -2.75 -0.38
N LYS A 105 31.19 -3.24 -1.56
CA LYS A 105 31.24 -2.44 -2.79
C LYS A 105 29.84 -2.34 -3.43
N LEU A 106 28.89 -1.75 -2.74
CA LEU A 106 27.54 -1.54 -3.24
C LEU A 106 27.48 -0.28 -4.10
N LYS A 107 27.07 -0.41 -5.36
CA LYS A 107 26.72 0.73 -6.21
C LYS A 107 25.25 1.08 -6.01
N ILE A 108 24.96 2.36 -5.76
CA ILE A 108 23.61 2.86 -5.56
C ILE A 108 23.35 3.94 -6.61
N VAL A 109 22.28 3.76 -7.36
CA VAL A 109 21.81 4.68 -8.39
C VAL A 109 20.35 5.07 -8.07
N SER A 110 20.02 6.33 -8.23
CA SER A 110 18.64 6.82 -8.16
C SER A 110 18.24 7.47 -9.48
N LEU A 111 17.05 7.16 -9.97
CA LEU A 111 16.52 7.78 -11.17
C LEU A 111 16.47 9.31 -11.02
N ASN A 112 16.06 9.80 -9.86
CA ASN A 112 15.95 11.22 -9.56
C ASN A 112 16.91 11.61 -8.43
N ASP A 113 17.20 12.91 -8.31
CA ASP A 113 17.80 13.44 -7.10
C ASP A 113 16.75 13.42 -5.97
N VAL A 114 17.05 12.67 -4.93
CA VAL A 114 16.19 12.49 -3.75
C VAL A 114 16.78 13.15 -2.50
N GLY A 115 17.83 13.96 -2.68
CA GLY A 115 18.52 14.67 -1.60
C GLY A 115 19.42 13.76 -0.78
N ASP A 116 19.66 14.11 0.49
CA ASP A 116 20.56 13.38 1.37
C ASP A 116 19.96 12.07 1.87
N LEU A 117 20.46 10.94 1.37
CA LEU A 117 20.15 9.59 1.84
C LEU A 117 21.04 9.09 2.99
N THR A 118 21.99 9.92 3.46
CA THR A 118 23.03 9.58 4.45
C THR A 118 24.14 8.66 3.91
N TYR A 119 24.17 8.41 2.61
CA TYR A 119 25.22 7.71 1.86
C TYR A 119 25.27 8.27 0.43
N PRO A 120 26.42 8.18 -0.25
CA PRO A 120 26.53 8.60 -1.64
C PRO A 120 25.73 7.70 -2.58
N TYR A 121 25.14 8.29 -3.60
CA TYR A 121 24.52 7.60 -4.71
C TYR A 121 24.73 8.41 -6.01
N GLN A 122 24.60 7.74 -7.14
CA GLN A 122 24.58 8.39 -8.45
C GLN A 122 23.15 8.80 -8.77
N SER A 123 22.89 10.10 -8.94
CA SER A 123 21.61 10.56 -9.50
C SER A 123 21.70 10.61 -11.02
N LEU A 124 20.66 10.11 -11.69
CA LEU A 124 20.52 10.22 -13.14
C LEU A 124 19.87 11.53 -13.54
N ASN A 125 19.29 12.29 -12.59
CA ASN A 125 18.49 13.51 -12.81
C ASN A 125 17.46 13.31 -13.94
N GLY A 126 16.87 12.12 -14.00
CA GLY A 126 16.28 11.58 -15.17
C GLY A 126 14.77 11.52 -15.19
N LYS A 127 14.26 11.44 -16.39
CA LYS A 127 12.86 11.15 -16.69
C LYS A 127 12.68 9.64 -16.80
N LEU A 128 11.43 9.17 -16.74
CA LEU A 128 11.08 7.75 -16.95
C LEU A 128 11.59 7.16 -18.27
N GLN A 129 11.92 8.02 -19.27
CA GLN A 129 12.55 7.60 -20.51
C GLN A 129 13.89 6.86 -20.29
N ILE A 130 14.67 7.23 -19.27
CA ILE A 130 15.93 6.53 -18.95
C ILE A 130 15.69 5.05 -18.60
N ILE A 131 14.57 4.72 -17.95
CA ILE A 131 14.22 3.33 -17.67
C ILE A 131 14.03 2.56 -18.99
N LYS A 132 13.40 3.19 -19.99
CA LYS A 132 13.23 2.60 -21.31
C LYS A 132 14.58 2.40 -21.98
N ASP A 133 15.46 3.39 -21.94
CA ASP A 133 16.80 3.29 -22.51
C ASP A 133 17.64 2.17 -21.86
N ILE A 134 17.48 1.96 -20.53
CA ILE A 134 18.10 0.84 -19.82
C ILE A 134 17.57 -0.51 -20.32
N ILE A 135 16.26 -0.65 -20.44
CA ILE A 135 15.62 -1.89 -20.90
C ILE A 135 16.00 -2.23 -22.35
N GLU A 136 16.16 -1.22 -23.19
CA GLU A 136 16.53 -1.35 -24.61
C GLU A 136 18.06 -1.51 -24.83
N ASN A 137 18.87 -1.58 -23.77
CA ASN A 137 20.32 -1.62 -23.78
C ASN A 137 20.99 -0.39 -24.43
N ASN A 138 20.31 0.76 -24.39
CA ASN A 138 20.81 2.04 -24.90
C ASN A 138 21.47 2.90 -23.81
N HIS A 139 21.59 2.40 -22.58
CA HIS A 139 22.17 3.08 -21.43
C HIS A 139 23.26 2.23 -20.76
N GLU A 140 24.33 2.85 -20.25
CA GLU A 140 25.46 2.15 -19.61
C GLU A 140 25.01 1.26 -18.43
N LEU A 141 24.01 1.68 -17.66
CA LEU A 141 23.47 0.91 -16.52
C LEU A 141 22.87 -0.43 -16.94
N SER A 142 22.46 -0.61 -18.18
CA SER A 142 21.97 -1.91 -18.67
C SER A 142 23.03 -2.98 -18.48
N LYS A 143 24.28 -2.68 -18.89
CA LYS A 143 25.41 -3.59 -18.72
C LYS A 143 25.72 -3.82 -17.26
N GLU A 144 25.71 -2.79 -16.43
CA GLU A 144 26.00 -2.90 -15.00
C GLU A 144 24.97 -3.78 -14.28
N ILE A 145 23.67 -3.64 -14.59
CA ILE A 145 22.62 -4.50 -14.04
C ILE A 145 22.81 -5.95 -14.50
N ILE A 146 23.18 -6.14 -15.78
CA ILE A 146 23.42 -7.47 -16.34
C ILE A 146 24.68 -8.12 -15.73
N GLU A 147 25.72 -7.38 -15.43
CA GLU A 147 26.95 -7.89 -14.82
C GLU A 147 26.84 -8.05 -13.30
N SER A 148 25.89 -7.36 -12.63
CA SER A 148 25.65 -7.50 -11.20
C SER A 148 25.21 -8.92 -10.82
N ASN A 149 25.74 -9.45 -9.72
CA ASN A 149 25.35 -10.78 -9.23
C ASN A 149 24.01 -10.76 -8.49
N LYS A 150 23.79 -9.72 -7.69
CA LYS A 150 22.57 -9.54 -6.87
C LYS A 150 21.98 -8.14 -7.02
N PRO A 151 21.50 -7.77 -8.22
CA PRO A 151 20.90 -6.47 -8.43
C PRO A 151 19.57 -6.34 -7.66
N MET A 152 19.28 -5.15 -7.16
CA MET A 152 17.97 -4.76 -6.61
C MET A 152 17.43 -3.60 -7.42
N ILE A 153 16.21 -3.75 -7.94
CA ILE A 153 15.43 -2.65 -8.51
C ILE A 153 14.30 -2.37 -7.53
N ILE A 154 14.28 -1.16 -6.98
CA ILE A 154 13.35 -0.77 -5.92
C ILE A 154 12.42 0.31 -6.46
N PHE A 155 11.14 -0.03 -6.55
CA PHE A 155 10.07 0.89 -6.95
C PHE A 155 9.39 1.49 -5.73
N GLY A 156 9.13 2.78 -5.77
CA GLY A 156 8.31 3.46 -4.78
C GLY A 156 7.01 4.02 -5.35
N GLU A 157 6.19 4.56 -4.49
CA GLU A 157 4.84 4.97 -4.80
C GLU A 157 4.79 6.09 -5.85
N SER A 158 5.74 7.03 -5.83
CA SER A 158 5.75 8.11 -6.82
C SER A 158 5.93 7.62 -8.26
N PHE A 159 6.63 6.49 -8.46
CA PHE A 159 6.69 5.82 -9.75
C PHE A 159 5.35 5.18 -10.11
N LEU A 160 4.72 4.48 -9.14
CA LEU A 160 3.46 3.76 -9.36
C LEU A 160 2.29 4.69 -9.74
N ARG A 161 2.36 5.95 -9.33
CA ARG A 161 1.38 6.99 -9.71
C ARG A 161 1.56 7.51 -11.14
N SER A 162 2.64 7.17 -11.82
CA SER A 162 2.87 7.63 -13.19
C SER A 162 2.00 6.88 -14.21
N ASN A 163 1.57 7.56 -15.26
CA ASN A 163 0.77 6.95 -16.34
C ASN A 163 1.49 5.81 -17.08
N SER A 164 2.81 5.73 -16.97
CA SER A 164 3.63 4.70 -17.62
C SER A 164 4.03 3.57 -16.67
N ALA A 165 3.56 3.59 -15.41
CA ALA A 165 3.99 2.67 -14.36
C ALA A 165 3.81 1.21 -14.77
N GLU A 166 2.62 0.84 -15.22
CA GLU A 166 2.32 -0.54 -15.64
C GLU A 166 3.26 -1.03 -16.73
N TYR A 167 3.40 -0.25 -17.80
CA TYR A 167 4.25 -0.60 -18.93
C TYR A 167 5.71 -0.76 -18.50
N LEU A 168 6.24 0.21 -17.77
CA LEU A 168 7.64 0.20 -17.35
C LEU A 168 7.93 -0.88 -16.32
N PHE A 169 7.04 -1.09 -15.36
CA PHE A 169 7.18 -2.17 -14.36
C PHE A 169 7.26 -3.54 -15.04
N LYS A 170 6.30 -3.86 -15.93
CA LYS A 170 6.28 -5.11 -16.69
C LYS A 170 7.51 -5.25 -17.59
N SER A 171 7.97 -4.15 -18.21
CA SER A 171 9.14 -4.16 -19.08
C SER A 171 10.44 -4.36 -18.31
N VAL A 172 10.61 -3.73 -17.13
CA VAL A 172 11.75 -3.97 -16.23
C VAL A 172 11.76 -5.43 -15.76
N LYS A 173 10.59 -5.95 -15.34
CA LYS A 173 10.48 -7.36 -14.93
C LYS A 173 10.91 -8.29 -16.07
N LYS A 174 10.45 -8.05 -17.29
CA LYS A 174 10.85 -8.82 -18.47
C LYS A 174 12.35 -8.72 -18.73
N PHE A 175 12.92 -7.51 -18.71
CA PHE A 175 14.37 -7.29 -18.89
C PHE A 175 15.19 -8.09 -17.88
N LEU A 176 14.79 -8.12 -16.62
CA LEU A 176 15.47 -8.89 -15.58
C LEU A 176 15.35 -10.41 -15.81
N ILE A 177 14.20 -10.90 -16.29
CA ILE A 177 13.99 -12.30 -16.63
C ILE A 177 14.86 -12.69 -17.82
N ASP A 178 14.83 -11.92 -18.90
CA ASP A 178 15.57 -12.19 -20.14
C ASP A 178 17.08 -12.22 -19.90
N ASN A 179 17.57 -11.52 -18.87
CA ASN A 179 18.99 -11.50 -18.45
C ASN A 179 19.29 -12.43 -17.26
N ASN A 180 18.42 -13.40 -16.95
CA ASN A 180 18.60 -14.41 -15.90
C ASN A 180 18.92 -13.85 -14.51
N LYS A 181 18.28 -12.71 -14.12
CA LYS A 181 18.46 -12.09 -12.79
C LYS A 181 17.57 -12.69 -11.72
N PHE A 182 16.55 -13.43 -12.09
CA PHE A 182 15.72 -14.21 -11.18
C PHE A 182 16.29 -15.61 -11.00
N ASN A 183 16.41 -16.07 -9.76
CA ASN A 183 16.72 -17.45 -9.42
C ASN A 183 16.02 -17.85 -8.11
N GLU A 184 16.20 -19.08 -7.64
CA GLU A 184 15.53 -19.59 -6.44
C GLU A 184 15.86 -18.82 -5.17
N GLU A 185 17.06 -18.22 -5.09
CA GLU A 185 17.54 -17.50 -3.92
C GLU A 185 17.39 -15.98 -4.03
N TRP A 186 17.17 -15.45 -5.25
CA TRP A 186 17.20 -14.02 -5.52
C TRP A 186 16.10 -13.57 -6.48
N ASN A 187 15.25 -12.69 -6.00
CA ASN A 187 14.30 -11.94 -6.83
C ASN A 187 14.68 -10.44 -6.77
N PRO A 188 15.14 -9.84 -7.88
CA PRO A 188 15.65 -8.47 -7.91
C PRO A 188 14.54 -7.40 -7.89
N LEU A 189 13.27 -7.79 -8.05
CA LEU A 189 12.15 -6.87 -8.14
C LEU A 189 11.61 -6.56 -6.74
N ASN A 190 11.64 -5.29 -6.34
CA ASN A 190 11.25 -4.87 -5.00
C ASN A 190 10.31 -3.68 -5.04
N LEU A 191 9.29 -3.70 -4.20
CA LEU A 191 8.36 -2.61 -4.01
C LEU A 191 8.45 -2.08 -2.58
N ILE A 192 8.38 -0.76 -2.41
CA ILE A 192 8.22 -0.12 -1.10
C ILE A 192 6.77 0.35 -0.99
N SER A 193 6.04 -0.19 -0.01
CA SER A 193 4.78 0.35 0.48
C SER A 193 5.03 1.21 1.70
N THR A 194 4.36 2.34 1.79
CA THR A 194 4.53 3.28 2.92
C THR A 194 3.71 2.90 4.13
N ASP A 195 2.61 2.16 3.95
CA ASP A 195 1.60 1.90 4.95
C ASP A 195 1.65 0.47 5.49
N ALA A 196 1.39 0.31 6.78
CA ALA A 196 1.53 -0.98 7.47
C ALA A 196 0.50 -2.02 7.01
N SER A 197 -0.68 -1.60 6.58
CA SER A 197 -1.77 -2.50 6.14
C SER A 197 -1.73 -2.85 4.66
N THR A 198 -0.96 -2.13 3.81
CA THR A 198 -1.01 -2.29 2.36
C THR A 198 -0.81 -3.73 1.91
N VAL A 199 0.29 -4.38 2.32
CA VAL A 199 0.57 -5.76 1.86
C VAL A 199 -0.49 -6.74 2.36
N GLY A 200 -0.95 -6.58 3.60
CA GLY A 200 -2.02 -7.40 4.17
C GLY A 200 -3.34 -7.23 3.43
N ASN A 201 -3.70 -6.00 3.09
CA ASN A 201 -4.92 -5.70 2.34
C ASN A 201 -4.85 -6.24 0.90
N LEU A 202 -3.69 -6.19 0.25
CA LEU A 202 -3.48 -6.81 -1.06
C LEU A 202 -3.55 -8.35 -0.98
N ASP A 203 -3.00 -8.96 0.07
CA ASP A 203 -3.12 -10.41 0.33
C ASP A 203 -4.58 -10.83 0.58
N LEU A 204 -5.42 -9.92 1.09
CA LEU A 204 -6.86 -10.12 1.31
C LEU A 204 -7.73 -9.73 0.11
N ASP A 205 -7.11 -9.27 -0.98
CA ASP A 205 -7.82 -8.87 -2.20
C ASP A 205 -8.72 -7.64 -1.98
N ILE A 206 -8.29 -6.71 -1.12
CA ILE A 206 -8.99 -5.44 -0.84
C ILE A 206 -8.43 -4.37 -1.79
N ILE A 207 -8.68 -4.56 -3.07
CA ILE A 207 -8.26 -3.65 -4.13
C ILE A 207 -9.18 -3.79 -5.34
N ASP A 208 -9.59 -2.66 -5.89
CA ASP A 208 -10.28 -2.64 -7.16
C ASP A 208 -9.29 -2.37 -8.32
N GLN A 209 -8.91 -3.43 -9.03
CA GLN A 209 -7.96 -3.35 -10.14
C GLN A 209 -8.47 -2.53 -11.33
N THR A 210 -9.78 -2.28 -11.42
CA THR A 210 -10.39 -1.46 -12.47
C THR A 210 -10.32 0.03 -12.18
N ASN A 211 -10.01 0.42 -10.95
CA ASN A 211 -10.08 1.77 -10.41
C ASN A 211 -11.50 2.39 -10.40
N GLU A 212 -12.53 1.61 -10.66
CA GLU A 212 -13.92 2.11 -10.67
C GLU A 212 -14.32 2.67 -9.30
N THR A 213 -13.94 1.99 -8.20
CA THR A 213 -14.30 2.41 -6.84
C THR A 213 -13.72 3.79 -6.50
N LEU A 214 -12.46 4.06 -6.84
CA LEU A 214 -11.85 5.38 -6.65
C LEU A 214 -12.42 6.43 -7.62
N ASN A 215 -12.73 6.03 -8.84
CA ASN A 215 -13.37 6.93 -9.80
C ASN A 215 -14.80 7.28 -9.35
N ASP A 216 -15.59 6.30 -8.90
CA ASP A 216 -16.93 6.52 -8.35
C ASP A 216 -16.91 7.49 -7.16
N LEU A 217 -15.89 7.40 -6.28
CA LEU A 217 -15.71 8.35 -5.19
C LEU A 217 -15.43 9.77 -5.70
N ASN A 218 -14.48 9.92 -6.62
CA ASN A 218 -14.06 11.21 -7.14
C ASN A 218 -15.17 11.91 -7.96
N GLU A 219 -16.04 11.12 -8.59
CA GLU A 219 -17.19 11.59 -9.37
C GLU A 219 -18.45 11.80 -8.52
N ASN A 220 -18.39 11.53 -7.20
CA ASN A 220 -19.51 11.60 -6.26
C ASN A 220 -20.68 10.67 -6.63
N ASN A 221 -20.36 9.46 -7.12
CA ASN A 221 -21.35 8.45 -7.49
C ASN A 221 -21.85 7.64 -6.29
N PHE A 222 -21.14 7.69 -5.13
CA PHE A 222 -21.61 7.06 -3.91
C PHE A 222 -22.65 7.88 -3.16
N GLU A 223 -23.61 7.21 -2.54
CA GLU A 223 -24.58 7.78 -1.60
C GLU A 223 -24.23 7.44 -0.14
N LEU A 224 -23.45 6.36 0.09
CA LEU A 224 -22.97 5.91 1.39
C LEU A 224 -21.50 5.49 1.28
N VAL A 225 -20.67 6.02 2.16
CA VAL A 225 -19.23 5.71 2.21
C VAL A 225 -18.85 5.27 3.62
N PHE A 226 -18.15 4.14 3.71
CA PHE A 226 -17.52 3.66 4.92
C PHE A 226 -16.01 3.94 4.87
N LEU A 227 -15.50 4.59 5.91
CA LEU A 227 -14.06 4.82 6.10
C LEU A 227 -13.61 4.05 7.34
N LEU A 228 -12.85 2.98 7.14
CA LEU A 228 -12.26 2.19 8.22
C LEU A 228 -10.81 2.66 8.46
N GLY A 229 -10.61 3.56 9.42
CA GLY A 229 -9.33 4.17 9.73
C GLY A 229 -8.67 4.84 8.52
N GLN A 230 -9.47 5.32 7.57
CA GLN A 230 -8.98 5.92 6.34
C GLN A 230 -9.00 7.44 6.46
N ASP A 231 -7.80 8.03 6.59
CA ASP A 231 -7.59 9.47 6.79
C ASP A 231 -6.80 10.13 5.66
N ASN A 232 -6.20 9.34 4.75
CA ASN A 232 -5.42 9.83 3.64
C ASN A 232 -6.21 10.03 2.34
N LEU A 233 -7.47 9.57 2.34
CA LEU A 233 -8.34 9.70 1.19
C LEU A 233 -8.83 11.16 1.09
N GLN A 234 -8.59 11.76 -0.08
CA GLN A 234 -9.04 13.11 -0.34
C GLN A 234 -10.13 13.07 -1.39
N PHE A 235 -11.34 13.48 -1.03
CA PHE A 235 -12.45 13.70 -1.95
C PHE A 235 -13.30 14.89 -1.52
N ASP A 236 -13.96 15.51 -2.47
CA ASP A 236 -14.85 16.65 -2.22
C ASP A 236 -16.26 16.13 -1.89
N LYS A 237 -16.54 15.91 -0.59
CA LYS A 237 -17.83 15.43 -0.10
C LYS A 237 -18.95 16.41 -0.48
N LYS A 238 -19.99 15.90 -1.13
CA LYS A 238 -21.20 16.67 -1.51
C LYS A 238 -22.44 16.17 -0.77
N ASN A 239 -22.97 15.03 -1.19
CA ASN A 239 -24.22 14.48 -0.66
C ASN A 239 -24.05 13.08 -0.05
N GLU A 240 -22.83 12.55 -0.08
CA GLU A 240 -22.50 11.24 0.46
C GLU A 240 -22.73 11.23 1.97
N PHE A 241 -23.39 10.19 2.46
CA PHE A 241 -23.46 9.92 3.89
C PHE A 241 -22.20 9.13 4.28
N VAL A 242 -21.37 9.69 5.15
CA VAL A 242 -20.07 9.13 5.51
C VAL A 242 -20.09 8.55 6.91
N ILE A 243 -19.68 7.30 7.04
CA ILE A 243 -19.48 6.60 8.31
C ILE A 243 -17.99 6.37 8.50
N TYR A 244 -17.43 6.96 9.55
CA TYR A 244 -16.05 6.79 9.93
C TYR A 244 -15.93 5.85 11.13
N ILE A 245 -15.09 4.82 11.01
CA ILE A 245 -14.69 3.90 12.07
C ILE A 245 -13.20 4.16 12.31
N GLY A 246 -12.85 4.82 13.40
CA GLY A 246 -11.46 5.20 13.65
C GLY A 246 -11.22 5.73 15.05
N SER A 247 -9.95 5.96 15.39
CA SER A 247 -9.49 6.26 16.73
C SER A 247 -9.09 7.73 16.97
N HIS A 248 -8.96 8.52 15.89
CA HIS A 248 -8.48 9.91 15.94
C HIS A 248 -9.43 10.84 15.19
N GLY A 249 -9.36 12.13 15.51
CA GLY A 249 -10.14 13.17 14.86
C GLY A 249 -9.46 13.77 13.63
N ASP A 250 -9.01 12.90 12.74
CA ASP A 250 -8.33 13.26 11.50
C ASP A 250 -9.31 13.50 10.33
N ASN A 251 -8.83 13.58 9.09
CA ASN A 251 -9.64 13.94 7.91
C ASN A 251 -10.89 13.06 7.74
N GLY A 252 -10.79 11.77 8.02
CA GLY A 252 -11.94 10.86 7.94
C GLY A 252 -13.06 11.24 8.90
N ALA A 253 -12.71 11.68 10.12
CA ALA A 253 -13.66 12.15 11.12
C ALA A 253 -14.30 13.49 10.74
N GLU A 254 -13.55 14.40 10.10
CA GLU A 254 -14.09 15.68 9.62
C GLU A 254 -15.15 15.48 8.51
N LEU A 255 -14.99 14.46 7.69
CA LEU A 255 -15.95 14.15 6.63
C LEU A 255 -17.18 13.38 7.13
N ALA A 256 -17.13 12.80 8.33
CA ALA A 256 -18.12 11.84 8.80
C ALA A 256 -19.44 12.48 9.25
N ASP A 257 -20.56 11.84 8.89
CA ASP A 257 -21.90 12.09 9.48
C ASP A 257 -22.12 11.22 10.73
N ILE A 258 -21.48 10.06 10.78
CA ILE A 258 -21.42 9.17 11.97
C ILE A 258 -19.98 8.76 12.22
N ILE A 259 -19.57 8.88 13.48
CA ILE A 259 -18.29 8.36 13.96
C ILE A 259 -18.56 7.19 14.91
N LEU A 260 -17.97 6.03 14.61
CA LEU A 260 -17.92 4.87 15.49
C LEU A 260 -16.52 4.81 16.12
N PRO A 261 -16.38 5.07 17.42
CA PRO A 261 -15.06 5.17 18.06
C PRO A 261 -14.38 3.80 18.09
N ALA A 262 -13.23 3.73 17.44
CA ALA A 262 -12.41 2.54 17.34
C ALA A 262 -11.15 2.62 18.20
N ALA A 263 -10.51 1.48 18.43
CA ALA A 263 -9.25 1.37 19.15
C ALA A 263 -8.09 1.84 18.28
N ALA A 264 -7.13 2.54 18.87
CA ALA A 264 -5.86 2.81 18.19
C ALA A 264 -5.05 1.52 18.01
N TYR A 265 -4.09 1.49 17.06
CA TYR A 265 -3.27 0.30 16.82
C TYR A 265 -2.49 -0.18 18.05
N THR A 266 -2.22 0.69 19.03
CA THR A 266 -1.59 0.36 20.32
C THR A 266 -2.57 -0.22 21.34
N GLU A 267 -3.87 -0.13 21.11
CA GLU A 267 -4.95 -0.52 22.03
C GLU A 267 -5.64 -1.81 21.60
N GLN A 268 -5.23 -2.38 20.46
CA GLN A 268 -5.73 -3.64 19.95
C GLN A 268 -4.57 -4.57 19.56
N SER A 269 -4.84 -5.87 19.55
CA SER A 269 -3.91 -6.85 19.01
C SER A 269 -4.36 -7.24 17.61
N GLY A 270 -3.41 -7.48 16.70
CA GLY A 270 -3.76 -7.89 15.34
C GLY A 270 -2.55 -8.35 14.55
N TYR A 271 -2.81 -8.88 13.37
CA TYR A 271 -1.77 -9.30 12.45
C TYR A 271 -1.57 -8.27 11.33
N TYR A 272 -0.32 -8.09 10.94
CA TYR A 272 0.10 -7.25 9.82
C TYR A 272 1.05 -8.04 8.93
N THR A 273 0.98 -7.83 7.63
CA THR A 273 1.96 -8.38 6.70
C THR A 273 2.99 -7.29 6.35
N ASN A 274 4.26 -7.55 6.67
CA ASN A 274 5.32 -6.59 6.36
C ASN A 274 5.69 -6.56 4.87
N LEU A 275 6.62 -5.68 4.48
CA LEU A 275 7.07 -5.52 3.08
C LEU A 275 7.58 -6.82 2.44
N GLU A 276 8.15 -7.74 3.23
CA GLU A 276 8.64 -9.04 2.73
C GLU A 276 7.51 -10.08 2.56
N GLY A 277 6.27 -9.73 2.85
CA GLY A 277 5.14 -10.65 2.88
C GLY A 277 5.11 -11.57 4.11
N LYS A 278 5.80 -11.20 5.19
CA LYS A 278 5.83 -11.96 6.43
C LYS A 278 4.74 -11.45 7.38
N ILE A 279 3.87 -12.36 7.82
CA ILE A 279 2.84 -12.07 8.80
C ILE A 279 3.46 -11.93 10.18
N GLN A 280 3.18 -10.82 10.85
CA GLN A 280 3.67 -10.49 12.18
C GLN A 280 2.53 -10.08 13.08
N LYS A 281 2.54 -10.55 14.34
CA LYS A 281 1.56 -10.18 15.34
C LYS A 281 2.01 -8.94 16.10
N ALA A 282 1.17 -7.91 16.12
CA ALA A 282 1.27 -6.79 17.03
C ALA A 282 0.43 -7.07 18.27
N TYR A 283 0.98 -6.81 19.44
CA TYR A 283 0.28 -6.97 20.72
C TYR A 283 -0.11 -5.60 21.24
N LYS A 284 -1.33 -5.49 21.77
CA LYS A 284 -1.78 -4.27 22.42
C LYS A 284 -0.89 -3.91 23.62
N ALA A 285 -0.62 -2.62 23.73
CA ALA A 285 0.13 -2.04 24.85
C ALA A 285 -0.78 -1.34 25.88
N SER A 286 -2.00 -1.00 25.49
CA SER A 286 -3.00 -0.31 26.31
C SER A 286 -4.42 -0.82 26.00
N TYR A 287 -5.41 -0.20 26.58
CA TYR A 287 -6.82 -0.50 26.36
C TYR A 287 -7.52 0.70 25.72
N PRO A 288 -8.54 0.45 24.87
CA PRO A 288 -9.32 1.53 24.29
C PRO A 288 -9.96 2.41 25.36
N PRO A 289 -9.99 3.75 25.21
CA PRO A 289 -10.61 4.65 26.17
C PRO A 289 -12.13 4.72 25.98
N GLY A 290 -12.86 4.89 27.09
CA GLY A 290 -14.30 5.11 27.09
C GLY A 290 -15.08 3.99 26.39
N ASP A 291 -15.88 4.35 25.40
CA ASP A 291 -16.71 3.42 24.62
C ASP A 291 -16.04 2.90 23.33
N ALA A 292 -14.76 3.24 23.10
CA ALA A 292 -14.01 2.75 21.95
C ALA A 292 -13.83 1.24 21.98
N ARG A 293 -13.93 0.58 20.82
CA ARG A 293 -13.83 -0.87 20.67
C ARG A 293 -12.84 -1.22 19.57
N GLU A 294 -12.38 -2.47 19.56
CA GLU A 294 -11.56 -2.98 18.46
C GLU A 294 -12.38 -2.94 17.14
N ASP A 295 -11.74 -2.53 16.03
CA ASP A 295 -12.38 -2.27 14.74
C ASP A 295 -13.26 -3.46 14.30
N TRP A 296 -12.72 -4.67 14.39
CA TRP A 296 -13.41 -5.89 13.98
C TRP A 296 -14.69 -6.14 14.80
N GLN A 297 -14.72 -5.75 16.08
CA GLN A 297 -15.90 -5.89 16.93
C GLN A 297 -17.02 -4.95 16.47
N ILE A 298 -16.68 -3.70 16.16
CA ILE A 298 -17.65 -2.71 15.67
C ILE A 298 -18.31 -3.21 14.39
N ILE A 299 -17.52 -3.73 13.46
CA ILE A 299 -18.02 -4.21 12.17
C ILE A 299 -18.87 -5.48 12.35
N ASN A 300 -18.44 -6.41 13.22
CA ASN A 300 -19.18 -7.62 13.51
C ASN A 300 -20.52 -7.31 14.21
N ASP A 301 -20.52 -6.45 15.24
CA ASP A 301 -21.74 -6.01 15.92
C ASP A 301 -22.73 -5.34 14.93
N LEU A 302 -22.22 -4.56 13.97
CA LEU A 302 -23.02 -3.96 12.92
C LEU A 302 -23.60 -5.02 11.99
N ALA A 303 -22.79 -6.00 11.57
CA ALA A 303 -23.24 -7.11 10.71
C ALA A 303 -24.31 -7.98 11.39
N GLU A 304 -24.15 -8.28 12.67
CA GLU A 304 -25.15 -9.04 13.45
C GLU A 304 -26.47 -8.28 13.66
N PHE A 305 -26.40 -6.94 13.65
CA PHE A 305 -27.59 -6.10 13.78
C PHE A 305 -28.37 -5.98 12.47
N MET A 306 -27.75 -6.21 11.29
CA MET A 306 -28.37 -6.12 9.97
C MET A 306 -29.36 -7.23 9.71
#